data_1a1c82d44404f0118c84c0c8d76f3683
#
_entry.id   1a1c82d44404f0118c84c0c8d76f3683
#
_cell.length_a   1.000
_cell.length_b   1.000
_cell.length_c   1.000
_cell.angle_alpha   90.00
_cell.angle_beta   90.00
_cell.angle_gamma   90.00
#
_symmetry.space_group_name_H-M   'P 1'
#
loop_
_entity.id
_entity.type
_entity.pdbx_description
1 polymer ?
#
loop_
_entity_poly.entity_id
_entity_poly.type
_entity_poly.pdbx_seq_one_letter_code
_entity_poly.pdbx_strand_id
1 'polypeptide(L)'
;MIPKKLHYIWFWTKEKPEYFQSFLSSRKKHCPDYEIIERNEKNYDIKKNPYLYEQYLKKNYAFASDYARFDIVYQEGGIYLDTDVEILQSLDPLLDQKWFTGFQDIFYVWGSIFWAQKWNPILKDILNFYETRKSRIIITYSFEKILKKHWLKKNNNQIQKFWNFTVYPSEYFYPYAFFHSPKEMKITKNTYAIHHFNLNTTRCPKRLLIPTNWCFRILEKCYQFFNKKPH
;
A
#
# COMPACT_ATOMS: atom_id res chain seq x y z
N MET A 1 -12.49 16.57 5.46
CA MET A 1 -11.91 16.45 4.10
C MET A 1 -10.48 15.95 4.23
N ILE A 2 -10.03 15.12 3.33
CA ILE A 2 -8.64 14.62 3.27
C ILE A 2 -7.76 15.73 2.71
N PRO A 3 -6.62 16.07 3.33
CA PRO A 3 -5.74 17.11 2.80
C PRO A 3 -5.09 16.70 1.47
N LYS A 4 -4.89 17.66 0.57
CA LYS A 4 -4.23 17.47 -0.73
C LYS A 4 -2.71 17.31 -0.58
N LYS A 5 -2.29 16.23 0.11
CA LYS A 5 -0.90 15.86 0.31
C LYS A 5 -0.65 14.47 -0.27
N LEU A 6 0.40 14.34 -1.06
CA LEU A 6 0.89 13.06 -1.61
C LEU A 6 2.19 12.69 -0.92
N HIS A 7 2.14 11.72 -0.02
CA HIS A 7 3.32 11.20 0.65
C HIS A 7 3.89 10.00 -0.09
N TYR A 8 5.21 9.93 -0.21
CA TYR A 8 5.94 8.72 -0.58
C TYR A 8 7.18 8.58 0.28
N ILE A 9 7.71 7.36 0.42
CA ILE A 9 8.86 7.06 1.27
C ILE A 9 10.05 6.64 0.41
N TRP A 10 11.22 7.22 0.73
CA TRP A 10 12.50 6.80 0.16
C TRP A 10 13.55 6.67 1.25
N PHE A 11 13.56 5.53 1.95
CA PHE A 11 14.55 5.18 2.97
C PHE A 11 15.79 4.53 2.35
N TRP A 12 16.37 5.13 1.36
CA TRP A 12 17.48 4.53 0.67
C TRP A 12 18.50 5.60 0.26
N THR A 13 19.77 5.38 0.62
CA THR A 13 20.85 6.31 0.28
C THR A 13 21.22 6.30 -1.21
N LYS A 14 20.70 5.35 -2.00
CA LYS A 14 20.95 5.27 -3.44
C LYS A 14 20.09 6.27 -4.20
N GLU A 15 20.58 6.67 -5.37
CA GLU A 15 19.82 7.47 -6.32
C GLU A 15 18.51 6.78 -6.70
N LYS A 16 17.49 7.60 -6.94
CA LYS A 16 16.19 7.12 -7.40
C LYS A 16 16.34 6.62 -8.84
N PRO A 17 15.74 5.47 -9.17
CA PRO A 17 15.76 4.96 -10.54
C PRO A 17 15.14 5.96 -11.52
N GLU A 18 15.57 5.94 -12.77
CA GLU A 18 15.07 6.84 -13.82
C GLU A 18 13.54 6.76 -13.97
N TYR A 19 12.95 5.57 -13.91
CA TYR A 19 11.50 5.39 -14.00
C TYR A 19 10.73 6.15 -12.91
N PHE A 20 11.35 6.41 -11.75
CA PHE A 20 10.70 7.16 -10.68
C PHE A 20 10.33 8.58 -11.11
N GLN A 21 11.13 9.21 -12.00
CA GLN A 21 10.87 10.55 -12.49
C GLN A 21 9.58 10.62 -13.32
N SER A 22 9.29 9.57 -14.10
CA SER A 22 8.04 9.49 -14.86
C SER A 22 6.82 9.43 -13.96
N PHE A 23 6.88 8.63 -12.86
CA PHE A 23 5.79 8.55 -11.88
C PHE A 23 5.63 9.85 -11.08
N LEU A 24 6.73 10.50 -10.72
CA LEU A 24 6.66 11.82 -10.09
C LEU A 24 6.05 12.87 -11.03
N SER A 25 6.38 12.82 -12.30
CA SER A 25 5.79 13.70 -13.33
C SER A 25 4.29 13.45 -13.49
N SER A 26 3.83 12.20 -13.45
CA SER A 26 2.41 11.88 -13.50
C SER A 26 1.64 12.48 -12.31
N ARG A 27 2.24 12.43 -11.10
CA ARG A 27 1.66 13.06 -9.90
C ARG A 27 1.49 14.57 -10.06
N LYS A 28 2.53 15.26 -10.54
CA LYS A 28 2.49 16.70 -10.81
C LYS A 28 1.48 17.07 -11.89
N LYS A 29 1.36 16.24 -12.92
CA LYS A 29 0.45 16.45 -14.04
C LYS A 29 -1.02 16.35 -13.62
N HIS A 30 -1.38 15.30 -12.86
CA HIS A 30 -2.77 14.98 -12.56
C HIS A 30 -3.25 15.50 -11.20
N CYS A 31 -2.31 15.93 -10.33
CA CYS A 31 -2.57 16.52 -9.02
C CYS A 31 -1.71 17.78 -8.83
N PRO A 32 -1.86 18.83 -9.68
CA PRO A 32 -0.97 19.98 -9.69
C PRO A 32 -1.05 20.84 -8.42
N ASP A 33 -2.17 20.81 -7.72
CA ASP A 33 -2.44 21.55 -6.48
C ASP A 33 -2.20 20.74 -5.21
N TYR A 34 -1.59 19.53 -5.35
CA TYR A 34 -1.21 18.71 -4.21
C TYR A 34 0.24 18.99 -3.78
N GLU A 35 0.45 19.05 -2.49
CA GLU A 35 1.79 19.05 -1.90
C GLU A 35 2.39 17.65 -2.01
N ILE A 36 3.45 17.46 -2.82
CA ILE A 36 4.13 16.17 -2.98
C ILE A 36 5.31 16.11 -2.01
N ILE A 37 5.26 15.19 -1.04
CA ILE A 37 6.17 15.15 0.09
C ILE A 37 6.97 13.84 0.09
N GLU A 38 8.27 13.95 -0.09
CA GLU A 38 9.19 12.84 0.15
C GLU A 38 9.43 12.65 1.64
N ARG A 39 9.31 11.43 2.12
CA ARG A 39 9.66 11.03 3.47
C ARG A 39 10.92 10.18 3.45
N ASN A 40 11.89 10.62 4.22
CA ASN A 40 13.19 9.96 4.36
C ASN A 40 13.78 10.22 5.76
N GLU A 41 15.01 9.78 5.98
CA GLU A 41 15.69 9.85 7.27
C GLU A 41 15.92 11.29 7.78
N LYS A 42 15.79 12.30 6.92
CA LYS A 42 15.99 13.71 7.28
C LYS A 42 14.74 14.35 7.88
N ASN A 43 13.56 13.82 7.53
CA ASN A 43 12.27 14.43 7.91
C ASN A 43 11.27 13.44 8.51
N TYR A 44 11.70 12.21 8.81
CA TYR A 44 10.92 11.20 9.49
C TYR A 44 11.78 10.46 10.52
N ASP A 45 11.32 10.42 11.78
CA ASP A 45 12.03 9.73 12.86
C ASP A 45 11.89 8.21 12.71
N ILE A 46 12.94 7.59 12.17
CA ILE A 46 13.01 6.12 11.99
C ILE A 46 13.13 5.34 13.30
N LYS A 47 13.47 6.02 14.42
CA LYS A 47 13.65 5.38 15.73
C LYS A 47 12.37 5.34 16.55
N LYS A 48 11.33 6.05 16.13
CA LYS A 48 10.07 6.17 16.88
C LYS A 48 9.34 4.85 17.15
N ASN A 49 9.62 3.81 16.36
CA ASN A 49 9.03 2.50 16.53
C ASN A 49 10.09 1.39 16.43
N PRO A 50 10.14 0.42 17.38
CA PRO A 50 11.14 -0.64 17.40
C PRO A 50 11.14 -1.53 16.16
N TYR A 51 9.95 -1.89 15.63
CA TYR A 51 9.85 -2.69 14.42
C TYR A 51 10.42 -1.95 13.20
N LEU A 52 10.01 -0.71 13.00
CA LEU A 52 10.54 0.15 11.92
C LEU A 52 12.06 0.24 11.99
N TYR A 53 12.60 0.57 13.17
CA TYR A 53 14.03 0.77 13.35
C TYR A 53 14.83 -0.52 13.12
N GLU A 54 14.33 -1.65 13.61
CA GLU A 54 14.94 -2.97 13.37
C GLU A 54 14.99 -3.30 11.86
N GLN A 55 13.88 -3.10 11.13
CA GLN A 55 13.85 -3.36 9.69
C GLN A 55 14.77 -2.40 8.92
N TYR A 56 14.84 -1.16 9.34
CA TYR A 56 15.74 -0.17 8.75
C TYR A 56 17.22 -0.56 8.92
N LEU A 57 17.64 -0.93 10.14
CA LEU A 57 19.02 -1.40 10.42
C LEU A 57 19.39 -2.63 9.60
N LYS A 58 18.44 -3.53 9.37
CA LYS A 58 18.61 -4.72 8.52
C LYS A 58 18.56 -4.40 7.03
N LYS A 59 18.43 -3.12 6.65
CA LYS A 59 18.28 -2.67 5.26
C LYS A 59 17.07 -3.28 4.54
N ASN A 60 16.05 -3.66 5.30
CA ASN A 60 14.76 -4.15 4.80
C ASN A 60 13.81 -2.96 4.59
N TYR A 61 14.17 -2.03 3.73
CA TYR A 61 13.48 -0.74 3.58
C TYR A 61 12.01 -0.86 3.22
N ALA A 62 11.61 -1.89 2.44
CA ALA A 62 10.22 -2.16 2.15
C ALA A 62 9.41 -2.43 3.44
N PHE A 63 9.92 -3.28 4.36
CA PHE A 63 9.26 -3.55 5.63
C PHE A 63 9.31 -2.35 6.59
N ALA A 64 10.39 -1.56 6.54
CA ALA A 64 10.45 -0.31 7.29
C ALA A 64 9.38 0.67 6.81
N SER A 65 9.21 0.80 5.50
CA SER A 65 8.17 1.66 4.91
C SER A 65 6.75 1.18 5.21
N ASP A 66 6.54 -0.11 5.47
CA ASP A 66 5.20 -0.65 5.79
C ASP A 66 4.61 -0.08 7.09
N TYR A 67 5.43 0.21 8.09
CA TYR A 67 4.99 0.94 9.27
C TYR A 67 4.88 2.44 9.00
N ALA A 68 5.92 3.03 8.42
CA ALA A 68 6.05 4.47 8.27
C ALA A 68 4.92 5.07 7.43
N ARG A 69 4.46 4.38 6.37
CA ARG A 69 3.37 4.85 5.50
C ARG A 69 2.07 5.09 6.29
N PHE A 70 1.73 4.18 7.19
CA PHE A 70 0.52 4.32 8.00
C PHE A 70 0.68 5.41 9.07
N ASP A 71 1.85 5.49 9.69
CA ASP A 71 2.11 6.51 10.70
C ASP A 71 2.09 7.93 10.10
N ILE A 72 2.71 8.14 8.96
CA ILE A 72 2.71 9.45 8.28
C ILE A 72 1.28 9.91 7.99
N VAL A 73 0.47 9.05 7.35
CA VAL A 73 -0.91 9.41 7.03
C VAL A 73 -1.78 9.53 8.29
N TYR A 74 -1.52 8.75 9.33
CA TYR A 74 -2.19 8.90 10.61
C TYR A 74 -1.90 10.28 11.25
N GLN A 75 -0.64 10.72 11.23
CA GLN A 75 -0.23 11.98 11.84
C GLN A 75 -0.63 13.22 11.04
N GLU A 76 -0.61 13.15 9.74
CA GLU A 76 -0.76 14.32 8.87
C GLU A 76 -2.03 14.29 8.00
N GLY A 77 -2.62 13.13 7.82
CA GLY A 77 -3.63 12.91 6.77
C GLY A 77 -3.00 12.92 5.38
N GLY A 78 -3.83 12.83 4.35
CA GLY A 78 -3.38 12.82 2.96
C GLY A 78 -3.35 11.44 2.35
N ILE A 79 -2.62 11.33 1.27
CA ILE A 79 -2.54 10.17 0.39
C ILE A 79 -1.13 9.59 0.47
N TYR A 80 -1.03 8.30 0.67
CA TYR A 80 0.23 7.57 0.50
C TYR A 80 0.25 6.86 -0.85
N LEU A 81 1.37 6.98 -1.55
CA LEU A 81 1.65 6.30 -2.81
C LEU A 81 3.03 5.65 -2.76
N ASP A 82 3.14 4.37 -3.08
CA ASP A 82 4.44 3.75 -3.32
C ASP A 82 5.18 4.44 -4.47
N THR A 83 6.49 4.33 -4.50
CA THR A 83 7.35 5.05 -5.47
C THR A 83 7.12 4.65 -6.92
N ASP A 84 6.55 3.46 -7.14
CA ASP A 84 6.22 2.88 -8.45
C ASP A 84 4.71 2.96 -8.77
N VAL A 85 4.03 3.95 -8.20
CA VAL A 85 2.64 4.27 -8.54
C VAL A 85 2.59 5.43 -9.51
N GLU A 86 1.98 5.20 -10.67
CA GLU A 86 1.63 6.19 -11.68
C GLU A 86 0.19 6.67 -11.47
N ILE A 87 -0.05 7.99 -11.55
CA ILE A 87 -1.40 8.59 -11.52
C ILE A 87 -1.85 8.86 -12.94
N LEU A 88 -3.08 8.46 -13.29
CA LEU A 88 -3.64 8.64 -14.62
C LEU A 88 -4.68 9.75 -14.71
N GLN A 89 -5.31 10.12 -13.60
CA GLN A 89 -6.32 11.18 -13.53
C GLN A 89 -6.36 11.81 -12.13
N SER A 90 -7.02 12.98 -12.00
CA SER A 90 -7.12 13.67 -10.71
C SER A 90 -7.73 12.77 -9.63
N LEU A 91 -7.16 12.83 -8.43
CA LEU A 91 -7.67 12.12 -7.27
C LEU A 91 -8.76 12.89 -6.51
N ASP A 92 -9.07 14.12 -6.91
CA ASP A 92 -10.06 14.98 -6.26
C ASP A 92 -11.42 14.32 -6.03
N PRO A 93 -12.01 13.58 -7.02
CA PRO A 93 -13.30 12.93 -6.83
C PRO A 93 -13.33 11.89 -5.70
N LEU A 94 -12.16 11.49 -5.20
CA LEU A 94 -12.02 10.48 -4.17
C LEU A 94 -11.82 11.06 -2.76
N LEU A 95 -11.65 12.40 -2.62
CA LEU A 95 -11.30 13.05 -1.35
C LEU A 95 -12.47 13.24 -0.38
N ASP A 96 -13.71 13.11 -0.81
CA ASP A 96 -14.91 13.34 0.03
C ASP A 96 -15.13 12.28 1.11
N GLN A 97 -14.20 11.33 1.22
CA GLN A 97 -14.29 10.19 2.12
C GLN A 97 -13.38 10.39 3.33
N LYS A 98 -13.67 9.67 4.43
CA LYS A 98 -12.82 9.71 5.62
C LYS A 98 -11.55 8.89 5.47
N TRP A 99 -11.63 7.78 4.74
CA TRP A 99 -10.52 6.91 4.40
C TRP A 99 -10.89 6.00 3.23
N PHE A 100 -9.92 5.65 2.38
CA PHE A 100 -10.13 4.60 1.39
C PHE A 100 -8.83 3.94 0.91
N THR A 101 -9.01 2.79 0.25
CA THR A 101 -7.99 2.02 -0.45
C THR A 101 -8.62 1.20 -1.56
N GLY A 102 -7.85 0.34 -2.22
CA GLY A 102 -8.35 -0.57 -3.24
C GLY A 102 -7.92 -2.01 -3.01
N PHE A 103 -8.71 -2.92 -3.56
CA PHE A 103 -8.26 -4.29 -3.74
C PHE A 103 -7.13 -4.33 -4.76
N GLN A 104 -6.07 -5.09 -4.47
CA GLN A 104 -5.01 -5.38 -5.42
C GLN A 104 -5.45 -6.48 -6.40
N ASP A 105 -6.16 -7.47 -5.89
CA ASP A 105 -6.75 -8.57 -6.63
C ASP A 105 -8.09 -8.98 -5.99
N ILE A 106 -8.59 -10.16 -6.34
CA ILE A 106 -9.89 -10.66 -5.84
C ILE A 106 -9.89 -10.83 -4.31
N PHE A 107 -8.72 -10.97 -3.67
CA PHE A 107 -8.64 -11.41 -2.27
C PHE A 107 -7.96 -10.42 -1.33
N TYR A 108 -7.07 -9.57 -1.85
CA TYR A 108 -6.16 -8.80 -1.02
C TYR A 108 -6.30 -7.30 -1.23
N VAL A 109 -6.30 -6.58 -0.11
CA VAL A 109 -6.12 -5.13 -0.08
C VAL A 109 -4.64 -4.86 0.18
N TRP A 110 -4.05 -3.92 -0.57
CA TRP A 110 -2.64 -3.58 -0.43
C TRP A 110 -2.46 -2.13 0.05
N GLY A 111 -1.39 -1.91 0.81
CA GLY A 111 -1.08 -0.59 1.37
C GLY A 111 -0.19 0.29 0.50
N SER A 112 -0.09 0.04 -0.82
CA SER A 112 0.71 0.87 -1.73
C SER A 112 -0.01 2.14 -2.18
N ILE A 113 -1.34 2.14 -2.09
CA ILE A 113 -2.20 3.29 -2.39
C ILE A 113 -3.31 3.32 -1.36
N PHE A 114 -3.31 4.33 -0.52
CA PHE A 114 -4.39 4.58 0.42
C PHE A 114 -4.33 6.03 0.90
N TRP A 115 -5.43 6.51 1.44
CA TRP A 115 -5.47 7.82 2.10
C TRP A 115 -6.48 7.90 3.22
N ALA A 116 -6.25 8.85 4.12
CA ALA A 116 -7.09 9.07 5.27
C ALA A 116 -7.07 10.52 5.74
N GLN A 117 -8.08 10.87 6.49
CA GLN A 117 -8.02 12.03 7.37
C GLN A 117 -7.04 11.74 8.52
N LYS A 118 -6.41 12.79 9.02
CA LYS A 118 -5.58 12.74 10.23
C LYS A 118 -6.33 12.06 11.37
N TRP A 119 -5.62 11.26 12.16
CA TRP A 119 -6.14 10.54 13.33
C TRP A 119 -7.22 9.49 13.00
N ASN A 120 -7.18 8.94 11.81
CA ASN A 120 -8.13 7.90 11.41
C ASN A 120 -8.00 6.65 12.31
N PRO A 121 -9.10 6.15 12.90
CA PRO A 121 -9.06 5.04 13.86
C PRO A 121 -8.59 3.72 13.24
N ILE A 122 -8.85 3.48 11.95
CA ILE A 122 -8.39 2.26 11.26
C ILE A 122 -6.86 2.27 11.15
N LEU A 123 -6.26 3.44 10.84
CA LEU A 123 -4.80 3.57 10.83
C LEU A 123 -4.20 3.37 12.22
N LYS A 124 -4.88 3.85 13.28
CA LYS A 124 -4.44 3.59 14.66
C LYS A 124 -4.44 2.09 14.98
N ASP A 125 -5.47 1.37 14.57
CA ASP A 125 -5.52 -0.09 14.76
C ASP A 125 -4.39 -0.82 14.03
N ILE A 126 -4.05 -0.35 12.82
CA ILE A 126 -2.92 -0.89 12.05
C ILE A 126 -1.60 -0.62 12.78
N LEU A 127 -1.38 0.60 13.26
CA LEU A 127 -0.17 0.97 14.01
C LEU A 127 -0.04 0.15 15.30
N ASN A 128 -1.10 0.02 16.08
CA ASN A 128 -1.13 -0.81 17.29
C ASN A 128 -0.80 -2.29 16.98
N PHE A 129 -1.21 -2.78 15.81
CA PHE A 129 -0.85 -4.12 15.37
C PHE A 129 0.67 -4.27 15.17
N TYR A 130 1.34 -3.25 14.62
CA TYR A 130 2.81 -3.25 14.47
C TYR A 130 3.55 -3.10 15.81
N GLU A 131 3.01 -2.34 16.77
CA GLU A 131 3.61 -2.15 18.10
C GLU A 131 3.76 -3.46 18.88
N THR A 132 2.85 -4.41 18.67
CA THR A 132 2.85 -5.71 19.36
C THR A 132 3.69 -6.78 18.66
N ARG A 133 4.35 -6.49 17.54
CA ARG A 133 5.00 -7.49 16.69
C ARG A 133 6.53 -7.41 16.75
N LYS A 134 7.15 -8.62 16.81
CA LYS A 134 8.61 -8.81 16.82
C LYS A 134 9.15 -9.42 15.52
N SER A 135 8.29 -9.79 14.56
CA SER A 135 8.71 -10.47 13.32
C SER A 135 8.18 -9.73 12.09
N ARG A 136 8.82 -9.98 10.94
CA ARG A 136 8.36 -9.46 9.65
C ARG A 136 6.91 -9.87 9.39
N ILE A 137 6.14 -8.92 8.91
CA ILE A 137 4.74 -9.13 8.57
C ILE A 137 4.55 -8.67 7.14
N ILE A 138 3.87 -9.49 6.36
CA ILE A 138 3.43 -9.08 5.03
C ILE A 138 2.28 -8.08 5.22
N ILE A 139 2.44 -6.88 4.67
CA ILE A 139 1.50 -5.76 4.83
C ILE A 139 0.05 -6.16 4.49
N THR A 140 -0.16 -6.94 3.44
CA THR A 140 -1.48 -7.43 3.03
C THR A 140 -2.19 -8.20 4.14
N TYR A 141 -1.46 -9.04 4.88
CA TYR A 141 -2.04 -9.81 5.98
C TYR A 141 -2.48 -8.91 7.14
N SER A 142 -1.62 -7.98 7.56
CA SER A 142 -1.94 -7.05 8.65
C SER A 142 -3.12 -6.16 8.29
N PHE A 143 -3.12 -5.63 7.08
CA PHE A 143 -4.12 -4.73 6.57
C PHE A 143 -5.49 -5.42 6.43
N GLU A 144 -5.52 -6.57 5.77
CA GLU A 144 -6.75 -7.36 5.64
C GLU A 144 -7.33 -7.79 6.98
N LYS A 145 -6.48 -8.23 7.92
CA LYS A 145 -6.91 -8.64 9.26
C LYS A 145 -7.60 -7.51 10.02
N ILE A 146 -7.07 -6.29 9.93
CA ILE A 146 -7.69 -5.12 10.55
C ILE A 146 -8.98 -4.74 9.83
N LEU A 147 -8.97 -4.68 8.49
CA LEU A 147 -10.16 -4.31 7.73
C LEU A 147 -11.32 -5.28 7.90
N LYS A 148 -11.04 -6.57 8.08
CA LYS A 148 -12.09 -7.56 8.40
C LYS A 148 -12.78 -7.26 9.73
N LYS A 149 -12.10 -6.73 10.73
CA LYS A 149 -12.72 -6.25 11.96
C LYS A 149 -13.67 -5.09 11.70
N HIS A 150 -13.42 -4.34 10.62
CA HIS A 150 -14.23 -3.22 10.16
C HIS A 150 -15.19 -3.60 9.01
N TRP A 151 -15.59 -4.90 8.93
CA TRP A 151 -16.65 -5.42 8.03
C TRP A 151 -16.26 -5.64 6.56
N LEU A 152 -14.98 -5.56 6.19
CA LEU A 152 -14.52 -5.85 4.83
C LEU A 152 -14.98 -7.24 4.37
N LYS A 153 -15.67 -7.29 3.24
CA LYS A 153 -16.05 -8.52 2.55
C LYS A 153 -15.05 -8.83 1.45
N LYS A 154 -14.74 -10.12 1.24
CA LYS A 154 -13.92 -10.56 0.10
C LYS A 154 -14.74 -10.47 -1.19
N ASN A 155 -14.71 -9.35 -1.83
CA ASN A 155 -15.32 -9.14 -3.14
C ASN A 155 -14.78 -7.84 -3.75
N ASN A 156 -13.98 -7.97 -4.80
CA ASN A 156 -13.39 -6.82 -5.47
C ASN A 156 -14.21 -6.28 -6.65
N ASN A 157 -15.38 -6.85 -6.92
CA ASN A 157 -16.16 -6.47 -8.10
C ASN A 157 -17.08 -5.27 -7.84
N GLN A 158 -17.17 -4.82 -6.60
CA GLN A 158 -18.04 -3.71 -6.22
C GLN A 158 -17.34 -2.79 -5.22
N ILE A 159 -17.68 -1.51 -5.29
CA ILE A 159 -17.26 -0.53 -4.28
C ILE A 159 -17.94 -0.91 -2.96
N GLN A 160 -17.12 -1.14 -1.92
CA GLN A 160 -17.59 -1.39 -0.58
C GLN A 160 -17.48 -0.11 0.24
N LYS A 161 -18.63 0.48 0.56
CA LYS A 161 -18.73 1.69 1.39
C LYS A 161 -19.15 1.31 2.80
N PHE A 162 -18.38 1.79 3.78
CA PHE A 162 -18.64 1.64 5.20
C PHE A 162 -18.69 3.03 5.85
N TRP A 163 -19.11 3.08 7.10
CA TRP A 163 -19.23 4.37 7.81
C TRP A 163 -17.97 5.25 7.76
N ASN A 164 -16.80 4.63 7.88
CA ASN A 164 -15.52 5.34 8.00
C ASN A 164 -14.57 5.12 6.83
N PHE A 165 -14.90 4.24 5.88
CA PHE A 165 -13.99 3.92 4.80
C PHE A 165 -14.71 3.36 3.56
N THR A 166 -14.00 3.43 2.44
CA THR A 166 -14.41 2.83 1.17
C THR A 166 -13.28 1.96 0.64
N VAL A 167 -13.61 0.80 0.12
CA VAL A 167 -12.67 -0.06 -0.61
C VAL A 167 -13.15 -0.17 -2.04
N TYR A 168 -12.26 0.21 -2.96
CA TYR A 168 -12.54 0.21 -4.39
C TYR A 168 -12.14 -1.12 -5.03
N PRO A 169 -12.81 -1.52 -6.13
CA PRO A 169 -12.36 -2.61 -6.99
C PRO A 169 -10.93 -2.41 -7.48
N SER A 170 -10.25 -3.51 -7.83
CA SER A 170 -8.86 -3.46 -8.29
C SER A 170 -8.65 -2.59 -9.54
N GLU A 171 -9.62 -2.49 -10.43
CA GLU A 171 -9.54 -1.64 -11.62
C GLU A 171 -9.20 -0.17 -11.32
N TYR A 172 -9.52 0.32 -10.09
CA TYR A 172 -9.28 1.72 -9.73
C TYR A 172 -7.81 2.06 -9.57
N PHE A 173 -7.00 1.13 -9.02
CA PHE A 173 -5.60 1.40 -8.65
C PHE A 173 -4.63 0.29 -9.05
N TYR A 174 -5.15 -0.88 -9.36
CA TYR A 174 -4.41 -2.09 -9.69
C TYR A 174 -5.03 -2.77 -10.92
N PRO A 175 -4.97 -2.12 -12.10
CA PRO A 175 -5.64 -2.62 -13.31
C PRO A 175 -5.05 -3.94 -13.83
N TYR A 176 -3.97 -4.41 -13.20
CA TYR A 176 -3.46 -5.78 -13.33
C TYR A 176 -2.95 -6.28 -11.96
N ALA A 177 -3.04 -7.57 -11.72
CA ALA A 177 -2.58 -8.16 -10.47
C ALA A 177 -1.06 -8.40 -10.50
N PHE A 178 -0.44 -8.48 -9.34
CA PHE A 178 1.01 -8.69 -9.16
C PHE A 178 1.60 -9.87 -9.96
N PHE A 179 0.79 -10.91 -10.21
CA PHE A 179 1.21 -12.12 -10.94
C PHE A 179 0.88 -12.09 -12.42
N HIS A 180 0.21 -11.05 -12.88
CA HIS A 180 -0.20 -10.90 -14.26
C HIS A 180 0.84 -10.09 -15.03
N SER A 181 0.97 -10.38 -16.31
CA SER A 181 1.78 -9.57 -17.20
C SER A 181 1.18 -8.16 -17.32
N PRO A 182 2.00 -7.09 -17.39
CA PRO A 182 1.50 -5.77 -17.78
C PRO A 182 0.71 -5.76 -19.09
N LYS A 183 0.89 -6.76 -19.97
CA LYS A 183 0.10 -6.95 -21.18
C LYS A 183 -1.37 -7.29 -20.92
N GLU A 184 -1.70 -7.78 -19.72
CA GLU A 184 -3.06 -8.10 -19.27
C GLU A 184 -3.75 -6.91 -18.59
N MET A 185 -3.07 -5.77 -18.51
CA MET A 185 -3.60 -4.56 -17.90
C MET A 185 -4.82 -4.04 -18.65
N LYS A 186 -5.90 -3.79 -17.90
CA LYS A 186 -7.15 -3.23 -18.41
C LYS A 186 -7.41 -1.87 -17.80
N ILE A 187 -7.05 -0.82 -18.53
CA ILE A 187 -7.36 0.55 -18.14
C ILE A 187 -8.81 0.85 -18.53
N THR A 188 -9.58 1.33 -17.55
CA THR A 188 -10.97 1.77 -17.74
C THR A 188 -11.11 3.26 -17.38
N LYS A 189 -12.28 3.84 -17.58
CA LYS A 189 -12.59 5.20 -17.10
C LYS A 189 -12.50 5.34 -15.57
N ASN A 190 -12.55 4.22 -14.85
CA ASN A 190 -12.46 4.17 -13.39
C ASN A 190 -11.01 4.00 -12.89
N THR A 191 -10.02 3.85 -13.77
CA THR A 191 -8.62 3.64 -13.37
C THR A 191 -7.97 4.98 -13.04
N TYR A 192 -7.75 5.24 -11.76
CA TYR A 192 -7.11 6.46 -11.25
C TYR A 192 -5.60 6.36 -11.16
N ALA A 193 -5.09 5.16 -10.92
CA ALA A 193 -3.65 4.93 -10.79
C ALA A 193 -3.27 3.51 -11.23
N ILE A 194 -1.97 3.32 -11.47
CA ILE A 194 -1.36 2.02 -11.75
C ILE A 194 -0.23 1.79 -10.76
N HIS A 195 -0.28 0.69 -10.04
CA HIS A 195 0.88 0.18 -9.30
C HIS A 195 1.68 -0.74 -10.21
N HIS A 196 2.91 -0.34 -10.56
CA HIS A 196 3.73 -1.03 -11.57
C HIS A 196 4.48 -2.25 -11.03
N PHE A 197 4.44 -2.49 -9.71
CA PHE A 197 5.14 -3.61 -9.06
C PHE A 197 6.63 -3.69 -9.45
N ASN A 198 7.27 -2.54 -9.63
CA ASN A 198 8.70 -2.45 -9.94
C ASN A 198 9.53 -2.84 -8.72
N LEU A 199 9.42 -4.10 -8.33
CA LEU A 199 10.28 -4.67 -7.32
C LEU A 199 11.71 -4.47 -7.77
N ASN A 200 12.50 -3.80 -6.95
CA ASN A 200 13.94 -3.86 -7.05
C ASN A 200 14.37 -5.31 -6.80
N THR A 201 14.25 -6.13 -7.85
CA THR A 201 14.54 -7.57 -7.86
C THR A 201 16.02 -7.87 -7.54
N THR A 202 16.86 -6.83 -7.43
CA THR A 202 18.27 -6.93 -7.09
C THR A 202 18.56 -7.41 -5.67
N ARG A 203 17.54 -7.57 -4.80
CA ARG A 203 17.68 -8.11 -3.44
C ARG A 203 16.66 -9.17 -3.03
N CYS A 204 15.79 -9.60 -3.89
CA CYS A 204 15.16 -10.90 -3.68
C CYS A 204 16.27 -11.94 -3.90
N PRO A 205 16.71 -12.68 -2.88
CA PRO A 205 17.70 -13.74 -3.13
C PRO A 205 17.13 -14.61 -4.25
N LYS A 206 17.95 -15.02 -5.23
CA LYS A 206 17.55 -15.94 -6.32
C LYS A 206 16.83 -17.21 -5.83
N ARG A 207 16.90 -17.50 -4.53
CA ARG A 207 16.13 -18.55 -3.82
C ARG A 207 14.63 -18.28 -3.66
N LEU A 208 14.16 -17.04 -3.88
CA LEU A 208 12.74 -16.67 -3.89
C LEU A 208 12.19 -16.43 -5.30
N LEU A 209 12.98 -16.70 -6.34
CA LEU A 209 12.48 -17.05 -7.67
C LEU A 209 11.91 -18.48 -7.66
N ILE A 210 11.17 -18.81 -6.64
CA ILE A 210 10.18 -19.87 -6.69
C ILE A 210 9.19 -19.42 -7.75
N PRO A 211 8.83 -20.29 -8.72
CA PRO A 211 7.82 -19.95 -9.72
C PRO A 211 6.67 -19.25 -9.01
N THR A 212 6.31 -18.07 -9.45
CA THR A 212 5.36 -17.14 -8.79
C THR A 212 4.07 -17.82 -8.34
N ASN A 213 3.64 -18.85 -9.07
CA ASN A 213 2.52 -19.73 -8.71
C ASN A 213 2.72 -20.55 -7.42
N TRP A 214 3.94 -20.77 -6.97
CA TRP A 214 4.23 -21.66 -5.84
C TRP A 214 4.29 -20.90 -4.50
N CYS A 215 4.86 -19.71 -4.45
CA CYS A 215 4.85 -18.87 -3.24
C CYS A 215 3.42 -18.48 -2.84
N PHE A 216 2.55 -18.20 -3.81
CA PHE A 216 1.16 -17.87 -3.54
C PHE A 216 0.31 -19.09 -3.25
N ARG A 217 0.54 -20.20 -3.90
CA ARG A 217 -0.08 -21.48 -3.50
C ARG A 217 0.30 -21.91 -2.08
N ILE A 218 1.53 -21.60 -1.63
CA ILE A 218 1.92 -21.82 -0.23
C ILE A 218 1.25 -20.78 0.69
N LEU A 219 1.25 -19.49 0.35
CA LEU A 219 0.57 -18.46 1.11
C LEU A 219 -0.95 -18.71 1.13
N GLU A 220 -1.53 -19.11 0.03
CA GLU A 220 -2.94 -19.49 -0.06
C GLU A 220 -3.24 -20.78 0.72
N LYS A 221 -2.39 -21.80 0.64
CA LYS A 221 -2.50 -23.02 1.46
C LYS A 221 -2.27 -22.73 2.95
N CYS A 222 -1.28 -21.92 3.30
CA CYS A 222 -1.10 -21.47 4.68
C CYS A 222 -2.31 -20.68 5.17
N TYR A 223 -2.84 -19.79 4.33
CA TYR A 223 -4.04 -19.02 4.64
C TYR A 223 -5.28 -19.93 4.82
N GLN A 224 -5.47 -20.90 3.93
CA GLN A 224 -6.57 -21.87 4.06
C GLN A 224 -6.38 -22.81 5.26
N PHE A 225 -5.15 -23.19 5.57
CA PHE A 225 -4.83 -24.02 6.74
C PHE A 225 -5.14 -23.29 8.07
N PHE A 226 -4.77 -22.00 8.17
CA PHE A 226 -5.04 -21.19 9.36
C PHE A 226 -6.49 -20.69 9.49
N ASN A 227 -7.29 -20.77 8.43
CA ASN A 227 -8.70 -20.37 8.42
C ASN A 227 -9.69 -21.55 8.37
N LYS A 228 -9.24 -22.80 8.34
CA LYS A 228 -10.12 -23.94 8.62
C LYS A 228 -10.50 -23.87 10.09
N LYS A 229 -11.78 -23.52 10.36
CA LYS A 229 -12.35 -23.72 11.70
C LYS A 229 -12.22 -25.20 12.05
N PRO A 230 -11.82 -25.56 13.29
CA PRO A 230 -12.08 -26.90 13.77
C PRO A 230 -13.61 -27.08 13.80
N HIS A 231 -14.07 -28.19 13.27
CA HIS A 231 -15.44 -28.65 13.40
C HIS A 231 -15.75 -28.95 14.87
#